data_9e6a162d62e40e46e0d7a0ad4e6cc22f
#
_entry.id   9e6a162d62e40e46e0d7a0ad4e6cc22f
#
_cell.length_a   1.000
_cell.length_b   1.000
_cell.length_c   1.000
_cell.angle_alpha   90.00
_cell.angle_beta   90.00
_cell.angle_gamma   90.00
#
_symmetry.space_group_name_H-M   'P 1'
#
loop_
_entity.id
_entity.type
_entity.pdbx_description
1 polymer ?
#
loop_
_entity_poly.entity_id
_entity_poly.type
_entity_poly.pdbx_seq_one_letter_code
_entity_poly.pdbx_strand_id
1 'polypeptide(L)'
;MRDRRFKKAVSSLLVMMGCLVVSTLAGLVFFRLDLSDTTIILLYILGVVVCAKMTDGAVYGLIASFAAVLLFNYFFTVPYYSLQVDDSNYPITFFIMGLTSLITSTITSSEKKSALHARYEADQANAFYELTSSLRDTVSMEEAEKAIVRSFSQTFHVEAAFLPDRNHANSCTDLVQMTENGKIIHRKIQLPPASSSASLKENLQGNQSVLQGAEYYTWSISGKDEPYGLLYIPAANAESFDLSQLRLVDSMCECAALGLEKTESLVRQIQIQEQMVQERYRSNLLRSISHDLRTPLSGIMGICEMLLHTDLPAKRRDELVAGILQETGWLYSLVENILNLTRMEEGQLRLNRQPECAEELAEAAIRTAENRHPGRIIQFSIPEDLILINVDGKLIMQLLVNLLENAIRHTRAEGSIEVQLSLSPDQSKAVFAIQDEGDGILSEDLPHLFEPFYTGKKNSEDKARGVGLGLAICQSIVQAHGGTIRAENRLDHCGARFEVSLPLEESQSGENEQLNPSLDLDQDQSNQ
;
A
#
# COMPACT_ATOMS: atom_id res chain seq x y z
N MET A 1 4.78 -8.05 -45.89
CA MET A 1 4.89 -9.53 -45.69
C MET A 1 5.45 -10.28 -46.86
N ARG A 2 5.05 -10.02 -48.13
CA ARG A 2 5.49 -10.75 -49.34
C ARG A 2 7.00 -10.60 -49.60
N ASP A 3 7.57 -9.45 -49.38
CA ASP A 3 8.98 -9.13 -49.62
C ASP A 3 9.95 -9.81 -48.64
N ARG A 4 9.56 -9.95 -47.35
CA ARG A 4 10.35 -10.68 -46.34
C ARG A 4 10.41 -12.19 -46.62
N ARG A 5 9.30 -12.79 -47.08
CA ARG A 5 9.26 -14.21 -47.45
C ARG A 5 10.13 -14.49 -48.68
N PHE A 6 10.12 -13.60 -49.65
CA PHE A 6 10.95 -13.72 -50.84
C PHE A 6 12.45 -13.62 -50.51
N LYS A 7 12.86 -12.65 -49.70
CA LYS A 7 14.27 -12.52 -49.25
C LYS A 7 14.74 -13.73 -48.45
N LYS A 8 13.90 -14.30 -47.57
CA LYS A 8 14.23 -15.53 -46.83
C LYS A 8 14.36 -16.74 -47.75
N ALA A 9 13.51 -16.89 -48.76
CA ALA A 9 13.58 -17.99 -49.70
C ALA A 9 14.85 -17.91 -50.54
N VAL A 10 15.23 -16.73 -51.03
CA VAL A 10 16.47 -16.51 -51.79
C VAL A 10 17.70 -16.79 -50.92
N SER A 11 17.72 -16.35 -49.66
CA SER A 11 18.82 -16.65 -48.75
C SER A 11 18.98 -18.15 -48.50
N SER A 12 17.88 -18.87 -48.25
CA SER A 12 17.90 -20.32 -48.05
C SER A 12 18.38 -21.07 -49.28
N LEU A 13 18.00 -20.63 -50.49
CA LEU A 13 18.47 -21.19 -51.75
C LEU A 13 19.98 -20.98 -51.93
N LEU A 14 20.51 -19.79 -51.63
CA LEU A 14 21.94 -19.50 -51.69
C LEU A 14 22.76 -20.36 -50.73
N VAL A 15 22.26 -20.55 -49.49
CA VAL A 15 22.90 -21.43 -48.51
C VAL A 15 22.91 -22.87 -48.98
N MET A 16 21.81 -23.37 -49.55
CA MET A 16 21.72 -24.73 -50.11
C MET A 16 22.75 -24.93 -51.25
N MET A 17 22.79 -24.00 -52.19
CA MET A 17 23.77 -24.04 -53.29
C MET A 17 25.21 -24.00 -52.76
N GLY A 18 25.51 -23.15 -51.79
CA GLY A 18 26.82 -23.05 -51.15
C GLY A 18 27.25 -24.36 -50.49
N CYS A 19 26.36 -25.00 -49.71
CA CYS A 19 26.64 -26.29 -49.07
C CYS A 19 26.94 -27.39 -50.11
N LEU A 20 26.15 -27.48 -51.19
CA LEU A 20 26.35 -28.48 -52.25
C LEU A 20 27.66 -28.24 -53.03
N VAL A 21 27.98 -26.99 -53.32
CA VAL A 21 29.27 -26.63 -54.01
C VAL A 21 30.45 -26.97 -53.10
N VAL A 22 30.42 -26.65 -51.85
CA VAL A 22 31.50 -26.98 -50.91
C VAL A 22 31.65 -28.48 -50.75
N SER A 23 30.56 -29.25 -50.64
CA SER A 23 30.61 -30.73 -50.58
C SER A 23 31.17 -31.32 -51.87
N THR A 24 30.80 -30.78 -53.01
CA THR A 24 31.32 -31.27 -54.34
C THR A 24 32.82 -30.97 -54.48
N LEU A 25 33.27 -29.73 -54.12
CA LEU A 25 34.68 -29.36 -54.23
C LEU A 25 35.54 -30.21 -53.27
N ALA A 26 35.08 -30.38 -51.99
CA ALA A 26 35.78 -31.25 -51.07
C ALA A 26 35.77 -32.71 -51.51
N GLY A 27 34.67 -33.20 -52.08
CA GLY A 27 34.60 -34.53 -52.71
C GLY A 27 35.60 -34.73 -53.86
N LEU A 28 35.78 -33.73 -54.71
CA LEU A 28 36.77 -33.75 -55.78
C LEU A 28 38.23 -33.84 -55.28
N VAL A 29 38.50 -33.14 -54.12
CA VAL A 29 39.81 -33.27 -53.45
C VAL A 29 40.00 -34.67 -52.91
N PHE A 30 38.99 -35.26 -52.27
CA PHE A 30 39.04 -36.61 -51.71
C PHE A 30 39.18 -37.65 -52.79
N PHE A 31 38.52 -37.46 -53.91
CA PHE A 31 38.65 -38.31 -55.09
C PHE A 31 40.05 -38.28 -55.66
N ARG A 32 40.73 -37.11 -55.76
CA ARG A 32 42.12 -36.98 -56.14
C ARG A 32 43.13 -37.63 -55.19
N LEU A 33 42.76 -37.73 -53.92
CA LEU A 33 43.57 -38.38 -52.89
C LEU A 33 43.32 -39.89 -52.76
N ASP A 34 42.58 -40.46 -53.75
CA ASP A 34 42.22 -41.87 -53.84
C ASP A 34 41.53 -42.43 -52.58
N LEU A 35 40.70 -41.58 -51.92
CA LEU A 35 39.87 -41.98 -50.82
C LEU A 35 38.64 -42.75 -51.27
N SER A 36 38.13 -43.66 -50.39
CA SER A 36 36.98 -44.49 -50.75
C SER A 36 35.71 -43.69 -51.00
N ASP A 37 34.88 -44.18 -51.98
CA ASP A 37 33.57 -43.58 -52.32
C ASP A 37 32.69 -43.39 -51.07
N THR A 38 32.78 -44.25 -50.04
CA THR A 38 32.05 -44.14 -48.79
C THR A 38 32.37 -42.86 -48.07
N THR A 39 33.60 -42.36 -48.08
CA THR A 39 34.03 -41.12 -47.44
C THR A 39 33.40 -39.91 -48.12
N ILE A 40 33.31 -39.96 -49.49
CA ILE A 40 32.69 -38.88 -50.25
C ILE A 40 31.17 -38.84 -50.01
N ILE A 41 30.52 -40.02 -49.92
CA ILE A 41 29.10 -40.12 -49.54
C ILE A 41 28.83 -39.50 -48.19
N LEU A 42 29.65 -39.80 -47.15
CA LEU A 42 29.52 -39.20 -45.82
C LEU A 42 29.67 -37.68 -45.85
N LEU A 43 30.58 -37.16 -46.70
CA LEU A 43 30.76 -35.72 -46.88
C LEU A 43 29.50 -35.04 -47.47
N TYR A 44 28.83 -35.66 -48.43
CA TYR A 44 27.58 -35.15 -48.96
C TYR A 44 26.44 -35.23 -47.94
N ILE A 45 26.35 -36.30 -47.14
CA ILE A 45 25.40 -36.41 -46.05
C ILE A 45 25.62 -35.27 -45.04
N LEU A 46 26.89 -35.01 -44.67
CA LEU A 46 27.24 -33.90 -43.76
C LEU A 46 26.83 -32.54 -44.34
N GLY A 47 27.07 -32.32 -45.66
CA GLY A 47 26.66 -31.11 -46.38
C GLY A 47 25.14 -30.88 -46.33
N VAL A 48 24.35 -31.96 -46.50
CA VAL A 48 22.88 -31.88 -46.37
C VAL A 48 22.44 -31.58 -44.96
N VAL A 49 23.09 -32.17 -43.92
CA VAL A 49 22.82 -31.87 -42.49
C VAL A 49 23.08 -30.40 -42.19
N VAL A 50 24.22 -29.86 -42.64
CA VAL A 50 24.58 -28.45 -42.45
C VAL A 50 23.57 -27.54 -43.18
N CYS A 51 23.21 -27.89 -44.42
CA CYS A 51 22.18 -27.19 -45.16
C CYS A 51 20.84 -27.17 -44.39
N ALA A 52 20.35 -28.30 -43.89
CA ALA A 52 19.11 -28.40 -43.13
C ALA A 52 19.16 -27.58 -41.80
N LYS A 53 20.33 -27.50 -41.16
CA LYS A 53 20.54 -26.66 -39.97
C LYS A 53 20.53 -25.17 -40.28
N MET A 54 21.07 -24.74 -41.40
CA MET A 54 21.21 -23.32 -41.76
C MET A 54 19.99 -22.75 -42.51
N THR A 55 19.14 -23.62 -43.10
CA THR A 55 17.93 -23.20 -43.83
C THR A 55 16.66 -23.30 -42.98
N ASP A 56 15.64 -22.52 -43.34
CA ASP A 56 14.33 -22.55 -42.68
C ASP A 56 13.36 -23.43 -43.50
N GLY A 57 13.18 -24.67 -43.04
CA GLY A 57 12.18 -25.60 -43.55
C GLY A 57 12.73 -26.92 -44.12
N ALA A 58 12.01 -28.02 -43.89
CA ALA A 58 12.35 -29.37 -44.33
C ALA A 58 12.46 -29.50 -45.85
N VAL A 59 11.80 -28.61 -46.61
CA VAL A 59 11.77 -28.63 -48.07
C VAL A 59 13.14 -28.41 -48.69
N TYR A 60 13.93 -27.47 -48.14
CA TYR A 60 15.29 -27.19 -48.65
C TYR A 60 16.25 -28.34 -48.37
N GLY A 61 16.14 -29.01 -47.23
CA GLY A 61 16.90 -30.21 -46.93
C GLY A 61 16.55 -31.38 -47.85
N LEU A 62 15.27 -31.54 -48.17
CA LEU A 62 14.82 -32.57 -49.10
C LEU A 62 15.34 -32.32 -50.52
N ILE A 63 15.26 -31.08 -51.01
CA ILE A 63 15.81 -30.70 -52.32
C ILE A 63 17.34 -30.87 -52.35
N ALA A 64 18.02 -30.45 -51.27
CA ALA A 64 19.47 -30.63 -51.14
C ALA A 64 19.89 -32.11 -51.16
N SER A 65 19.10 -32.98 -50.48
CA SER A 65 19.30 -34.41 -50.46
C SER A 65 19.23 -35.04 -51.89
N PHE A 66 18.19 -34.68 -52.62
CA PHE A 66 18.03 -35.16 -54.02
C PHE A 66 19.15 -34.64 -54.94
N ALA A 67 19.49 -33.34 -54.82
CA ALA A 67 20.57 -32.74 -55.57
C ALA A 67 21.94 -33.36 -55.21
N ALA A 68 22.18 -33.70 -53.95
CA ALA A 68 23.39 -34.36 -53.48
C ALA A 68 23.60 -35.75 -54.15
N VAL A 69 22.52 -36.53 -54.22
CA VAL A 69 22.54 -37.82 -54.91
C VAL A 69 22.89 -37.66 -56.42
N LEU A 70 22.27 -36.70 -57.08
CA LEU A 70 22.54 -36.43 -58.51
C LEU A 70 23.97 -35.93 -58.73
N LEU A 71 24.48 -35.04 -57.90
CA LEU A 71 25.85 -34.54 -58.01
C LEU A 71 26.88 -35.62 -57.73
N PHE A 72 26.65 -36.49 -56.73
CA PHE A 72 27.51 -37.60 -56.42
C PHE A 72 27.55 -38.56 -57.60
N ASN A 73 26.39 -38.94 -58.17
CA ASN A 73 26.34 -39.80 -59.34
C ASN A 73 27.09 -39.18 -60.53
N TYR A 74 26.89 -37.92 -60.82
CA TYR A 74 27.51 -37.26 -61.99
C TYR A 74 29.04 -37.15 -61.87
N PHE A 75 29.61 -36.84 -60.72
CA PHE A 75 31.03 -36.55 -60.55
C PHE A 75 31.86 -37.75 -60.08
N PHE A 76 31.28 -38.74 -59.41
CA PHE A 76 32.05 -39.78 -58.68
C PHE A 76 31.66 -41.21 -59.10
N THR A 77 30.66 -41.39 -59.95
CA THR A 77 30.23 -42.73 -60.40
C THR A 77 30.64 -42.97 -61.84
N VAL A 78 31.10 -44.20 -62.15
CA VAL A 78 31.48 -44.62 -63.54
C VAL A 78 30.22 -44.99 -64.32
N PRO A 79 30.01 -44.49 -65.55
CA PRO A 79 30.90 -43.61 -66.37
C PRO A 79 30.81 -42.16 -65.88
N TYR A 80 31.94 -41.53 -65.56
CA TYR A 80 31.99 -40.15 -65.01
C TYR A 80 31.34 -39.14 -65.96
N TYR A 81 30.80 -38.08 -65.42
CA TYR A 81 30.08 -36.98 -66.09
C TYR A 81 28.83 -37.45 -66.91
N SER A 82 28.26 -38.57 -66.46
CA SER A 82 27.01 -39.11 -66.99
C SER A 82 26.05 -39.42 -65.81
N LEU A 83 24.77 -39.47 -66.09
CA LEU A 83 23.77 -39.88 -65.11
C LEU A 83 23.42 -41.38 -65.23
N GLN A 84 24.17 -42.13 -66.07
CA GLN A 84 24.02 -43.56 -66.22
C GLN A 84 24.67 -44.26 -65.02
N VAL A 85 24.11 -45.38 -64.64
CA VAL A 85 24.56 -46.18 -63.47
C VAL A 85 24.78 -47.60 -63.99
N ASP A 86 26.06 -47.97 -64.20
CA ASP A 86 26.39 -49.29 -64.73
C ASP A 86 26.54 -50.35 -63.62
N ASP A 87 26.90 -49.95 -62.42
CA ASP A 87 27.05 -50.86 -61.29
C ASP A 87 25.75 -50.99 -60.47
N SER A 88 25.25 -52.20 -60.25
CA SER A 88 24.04 -52.55 -59.55
C SER A 88 24.06 -52.16 -58.04
N ASN A 89 25.22 -51.84 -57.46
CA ASN A 89 25.34 -51.43 -56.07
C ASN A 89 25.00 -49.98 -55.85
N TYR A 90 25.19 -49.09 -56.81
CA TYR A 90 24.95 -47.65 -56.63
C TYR A 90 23.48 -47.28 -56.42
N PRO A 91 22.46 -47.88 -56.99
CA PRO A 91 21.07 -47.59 -56.66
C PRO A 91 20.72 -47.78 -55.22
N ILE A 92 21.30 -48.80 -54.55
CA ILE A 92 21.14 -49.07 -53.16
C ILE A 92 21.79 -47.95 -52.29
N THR A 93 23.00 -47.54 -52.69
CA THR A 93 23.74 -46.46 -52.06
C THR A 93 22.98 -45.12 -52.14
N PHE A 94 22.43 -44.82 -53.32
CA PHE A 94 21.63 -43.63 -53.57
C PHE A 94 20.35 -43.63 -52.71
N PHE A 95 19.70 -44.78 -52.62
CA PHE A 95 18.51 -44.93 -51.75
C PHE A 95 18.84 -44.69 -50.25
N ILE A 96 19.92 -45.29 -49.77
CA ILE A 96 20.37 -45.11 -48.41
C ILE A 96 20.76 -43.64 -48.13
N MET A 97 21.53 -43.03 -49.05
CA MET A 97 21.93 -41.63 -48.95
C MET A 97 20.70 -40.69 -48.94
N GLY A 98 19.72 -40.92 -49.78
CA GLY A 98 18.49 -40.16 -49.85
C GLY A 98 17.67 -40.34 -48.58
N LEU A 99 17.53 -41.57 -48.08
CA LEU A 99 16.80 -41.90 -46.86
C LEU A 99 17.43 -41.28 -45.63
N THR A 100 18.76 -41.42 -45.45
CA THR A 100 19.47 -40.82 -44.31
C THR A 100 19.40 -39.31 -44.31
N SER A 101 19.52 -38.67 -45.47
CA SER A 101 19.40 -37.23 -45.64
C SER A 101 17.98 -36.73 -45.31
N LEU A 102 16.96 -37.46 -45.75
CA LEU A 102 15.56 -37.16 -45.46
C LEU A 102 15.27 -37.25 -43.96
N ILE A 103 15.68 -38.33 -43.32
CA ILE A 103 15.50 -38.54 -41.86
C ILE A 103 16.18 -37.42 -41.08
N THR A 104 17.44 -37.12 -41.39
CA THR A 104 18.21 -36.09 -40.71
C THR A 104 17.62 -34.71 -40.88
N SER A 105 17.20 -34.35 -42.12
CA SER A 105 16.53 -33.08 -42.39
C SER A 105 15.22 -32.94 -41.61
N THR A 106 14.43 -34.01 -41.51
CA THR A 106 13.16 -34.02 -40.78
C THR A 106 13.39 -33.86 -39.29
N ILE A 107 14.35 -34.59 -38.69
CA ILE A 107 14.71 -34.49 -37.27
C ILE A 107 15.19 -33.07 -36.95
N THR A 108 16.14 -32.52 -37.73
CA THR A 108 16.69 -31.18 -37.51
C THR A 108 15.59 -30.09 -37.56
N SER A 109 14.67 -30.22 -38.53
CA SER A 109 13.53 -29.29 -38.62
C SER A 109 12.56 -29.40 -37.44
N SER A 110 12.32 -30.61 -36.94
CA SER A 110 11.48 -30.86 -35.79
C SER A 110 12.12 -30.30 -34.49
N GLU A 111 13.42 -30.52 -34.30
CA GLU A 111 14.15 -29.96 -33.14
C GLU A 111 14.10 -28.44 -33.11
N LYS A 112 14.31 -27.77 -34.26
CA LYS A 112 14.16 -26.30 -34.34
C LYS A 112 12.78 -25.81 -33.89
N LYS A 113 11.71 -26.47 -34.37
CA LYS A 113 10.34 -26.11 -33.98
C LYS A 113 10.10 -26.34 -32.50
N SER A 114 10.55 -27.48 -31.96
CA SER A 114 10.42 -27.80 -30.56
C SER A 114 11.20 -26.82 -29.65
N ALA A 115 12.43 -26.47 -30.04
CA ALA A 115 13.24 -25.49 -29.29
C ALA A 115 12.60 -24.08 -29.32
N LEU A 116 12.00 -23.68 -30.42
CA LEU A 116 11.30 -22.39 -30.54
C LEU A 116 10.03 -22.40 -29.68
N HIS A 117 9.30 -23.50 -29.65
CA HIS A 117 8.10 -23.66 -28.82
C HIS A 117 8.45 -23.67 -27.34
N ALA A 118 9.46 -24.43 -26.93
CA ALA A 118 9.93 -24.45 -25.54
C ALA A 118 10.41 -23.09 -25.07
N ARG A 119 11.10 -22.32 -25.92
CA ARG A 119 11.51 -20.95 -25.57
C ARG A 119 10.31 -20.03 -25.38
N TYR A 120 9.32 -20.13 -26.26
CA TYR A 120 8.08 -19.35 -26.10
C TYR A 120 7.32 -19.69 -24.83
N GLU A 121 7.18 -20.98 -24.50
CA GLU A 121 6.54 -21.42 -23.24
C GLU A 121 7.32 -20.90 -22.02
N ALA A 122 8.66 -20.90 -22.08
CA ALA A 122 9.48 -20.36 -21.00
C ALA A 122 9.30 -18.84 -20.83
N ASP A 123 9.30 -18.08 -21.93
CA ASP A 123 9.09 -16.63 -21.91
C ASP A 123 7.68 -16.29 -21.38
N GLN A 124 6.66 -17.06 -21.78
CA GLN A 124 5.30 -16.92 -21.27
C GLN A 124 5.23 -17.23 -19.77
N ALA A 125 5.82 -18.33 -19.32
CA ALA A 125 5.84 -18.71 -17.90
C ALA A 125 6.54 -17.65 -17.04
N ASN A 126 7.64 -17.09 -17.55
CA ASN A 126 8.36 -16.01 -16.86
C ASN A 126 7.50 -14.73 -16.74
N ALA A 127 6.80 -14.34 -17.81
CA ALA A 127 5.91 -13.16 -17.78
C ALA A 127 4.79 -13.33 -16.75
N PHE A 128 4.18 -14.51 -16.69
CA PHE A 128 3.16 -14.81 -15.69
C PHE A 128 3.73 -14.83 -14.27
N TYR A 129 4.90 -15.41 -14.09
CA TYR A 129 5.56 -15.46 -12.78
C TYR A 129 5.87 -14.05 -12.27
N GLU A 130 6.44 -13.19 -13.12
CA GLU A 130 6.74 -11.80 -12.76
C GLU A 130 5.48 -11.01 -12.42
N LEU A 131 4.42 -11.11 -13.23
CA LEU A 131 3.15 -10.44 -12.98
C LEU A 131 2.50 -10.92 -11.68
N THR A 132 2.37 -12.23 -11.49
CA THR A 132 1.75 -12.81 -10.28
C THR A 132 2.56 -12.53 -9.03
N SER A 133 3.89 -12.57 -9.13
CA SER A 133 4.78 -12.25 -8.01
C SER A 133 4.67 -10.78 -7.61
N SER A 134 4.64 -9.87 -8.60
CA SER A 134 4.49 -8.44 -8.32
C SER A 134 3.13 -8.07 -7.73
N LEU A 135 2.05 -8.78 -8.14
CA LEU A 135 0.70 -8.57 -7.61
C LEU A 135 0.47 -9.24 -6.25
N ARG A 136 1.26 -10.26 -5.90
CA ARG A 136 1.09 -10.99 -4.64
C ARG A 136 1.29 -10.12 -3.41
N ASP A 137 2.27 -9.23 -3.47
CA ASP A 137 2.73 -8.44 -2.33
C ASP A 137 2.10 -7.03 -2.27
N THR A 138 1.17 -6.72 -3.20
CA THR A 138 0.45 -5.44 -3.21
C THR A 138 -0.62 -5.40 -2.13
N VAL A 139 -0.66 -4.29 -1.39
CA VAL A 139 -1.63 -4.02 -0.31
C VAL A 139 -2.69 -3.00 -0.74
N SER A 140 -2.44 -2.25 -1.81
CA SER A 140 -3.35 -1.24 -2.33
C SER A 140 -3.63 -1.41 -3.82
N MET A 141 -4.79 -0.92 -4.28
CA MET A 141 -5.15 -0.92 -5.71
C MET A 141 -4.13 -0.12 -6.54
N GLU A 142 -3.62 0.98 -6.01
CA GLU A 142 -2.63 1.83 -6.70
C GLU A 142 -1.29 1.09 -6.92
N GLU A 143 -0.85 0.30 -5.95
CA GLU A 143 0.35 -0.54 -6.09
C GLU A 143 0.13 -1.64 -7.13
N ALA A 144 -1.05 -2.25 -7.15
CA ALA A 144 -1.40 -3.27 -8.14
C ALA A 144 -1.45 -2.70 -9.56
N GLU A 145 -2.02 -1.52 -9.76
CA GLU A 145 -2.03 -0.81 -11.04
C GLU A 145 -0.61 -0.51 -11.55
N LYS A 146 0.26 -0.02 -10.67
CA LYS A 146 1.69 0.22 -10.98
C LYS A 146 2.43 -1.08 -11.35
N ALA A 147 2.15 -2.16 -10.63
CA ALA A 147 2.73 -3.48 -10.89
C ALA A 147 2.32 -4.02 -12.27
N ILE A 148 1.05 -3.87 -12.64
CA ILE A 148 0.52 -4.25 -13.96
C ILE A 148 1.26 -3.48 -15.05
N VAL A 149 1.28 -2.16 -15.01
CA VAL A 149 1.93 -1.32 -16.02
C VAL A 149 3.41 -1.68 -16.15
N ARG A 150 4.11 -1.89 -15.03
CA ARG A 150 5.52 -2.29 -15.04
C ARG A 150 5.73 -3.65 -15.71
N SER A 151 4.93 -4.65 -15.35
CA SER A 151 5.05 -6.00 -15.89
C SER A 151 4.79 -6.03 -17.40
N PHE A 152 3.74 -5.36 -17.88
CA PHE A 152 3.47 -5.27 -19.32
C PHE A 152 4.58 -4.53 -20.07
N SER A 153 5.06 -3.40 -19.55
CA SER A 153 6.14 -2.64 -20.18
C SER A 153 7.44 -3.45 -20.26
N GLN A 154 7.78 -4.21 -19.24
CA GLN A 154 8.98 -5.05 -19.20
C GLN A 154 8.87 -6.26 -20.15
N THR A 155 7.71 -6.93 -20.15
CA THR A 155 7.49 -8.13 -20.98
C THR A 155 7.51 -7.81 -22.47
N PHE A 156 6.87 -6.72 -22.88
CA PHE A 156 6.73 -6.36 -24.30
C PHE A 156 7.72 -5.30 -24.76
N HIS A 157 8.52 -4.70 -23.85
CA HIS A 157 9.44 -3.59 -24.10
C HIS A 157 8.75 -2.39 -24.76
N VAL A 158 7.59 -2.02 -24.21
CA VAL A 158 6.73 -0.93 -24.70
C VAL A 158 6.34 0.01 -23.58
N GLU A 159 5.94 1.22 -23.93
CA GLU A 159 5.29 2.15 -23.01
C GLU A 159 3.83 1.73 -22.79
N ALA A 160 3.58 0.90 -21.78
CA ALA A 160 2.23 0.55 -21.41
C ALA A 160 1.63 1.59 -20.48
N ALA A 161 0.31 1.78 -20.58
CA ALA A 161 -0.44 2.59 -19.65
C ALA A 161 -1.73 1.87 -19.24
N PHE A 162 -2.17 2.09 -17.99
CA PHE A 162 -3.40 1.53 -17.46
C PHE A 162 -4.33 2.65 -17.00
N LEU A 163 -5.57 2.60 -17.46
CA LEU A 163 -6.63 3.51 -17.07
C LEU A 163 -7.61 2.75 -16.17
N PRO A 164 -7.57 2.96 -14.86
CA PRO A 164 -8.49 2.29 -13.94
C PRO A 164 -9.91 2.83 -14.08
N ASP A 165 -10.91 1.97 -14.00
CA ASP A 165 -12.33 2.34 -13.98
C ASP A 165 -12.77 2.66 -12.54
N ARG A 166 -12.31 3.82 -12.05
CA ARG A 166 -12.64 4.32 -10.72
C ARG A 166 -13.85 5.24 -10.77
N ASN A 167 -15.06 4.68 -10.71
CA ASN A 167 -16.31 5.42 -10.56
C ASN A 167 -16.78 6.30 -11.73
N HIS A 168 -17.94 5.97 -12.21
CA HIS A 168 -18.74 6.63 -13.23
C HIS A 168 -19.13 8.10 -12.98
N ALA A 169 -18.65 8.74 -11.91
CA ALA A 169 -19.11 10.05 -11.46
C ALA A 169 -18.17 11.23 -11.76
N ASN A 170 -16.88 11.01 -12.00
CA ASN A 170 -15.92 12.09 -12.23
C ASN A 170 -15.33 12.02 -13.64
N SER A 171 -15.45 13.10 -14.39
CA SER A 171 -14.92 13.28 -15.75
C SER A 171 -13.37 13.25 -15.82
N CYS A 172 -12.68 13.01 -14.74
CA CYS A 172 -11.22 13.02 -14.66
C CYS A 172 -10.73 11.70 -14.05
N THR A 173 -9.97 10.92 -14.81
CA THR A 173 -9.41 9.63 -14.38
C THR A 173 -7.89 9.69 -14.45
N ASP A 174 -7.22 9.09 -13.47
CA ASP A 174 -5.77 9.03 -13.39
C ASP A 174 -5.24 7.88 -14.25
N LEU A 175 -4.50 8.21 -15.31
CA LEU A 175 -3.77 7.25 -16.14
C LEU A 175 -2.44 6.93 -15.48
N VAL A 176 -2.17 5.65 -15.24
CA VAL A 176 -0.86 5.16 -14.80
C VAL A 176 -0.07 4.75 -16.03
N GLN A 177 1.06 5.42 -16.29
CA GLN A 177 1.89 5.18 -17.47
C GLN A 177 3.36 4.97 -17.08
N MET A 178 4.03 4.03 -17.75
CA MET A 178 5.49 3.85 -17.67
C MET A 178 6.16 4.58 -18.82
N THR A 179 7.17 5.39 -18.53
CA THR A 179 7.97 6.12 -19.54
C THR A 179 9.13 5.26 -20.02
N GLU A 180 9.74 5.62 -21.18
CA GLU A 180 10.95 4.98 -21.74
C GLU A 180 12.09 4.84 -20.71
N ASN A 181 12.18 5.76 -19.76
CA ASN A 181 13.18 5.73 -18.69
C ASN A 181 12.80 4.83 -17.50
N GLY A 182 11.75 4.02 -17.61
CA GLY A 182 11.30 3.11 -16.56
C GLY A 182 10.63 3.78 -15.35
N LYS A 183 10.28 5.07 -15.43
CA LYS A 183 9.60 5.82 -14.37
C LYS A 183 8.10 5.77 -14.57
N ILE A 184 7.38 5.46 -13.50
CA ILE A 184 5.91 5.48 -13.51
C ILE A 184 5.44 6.92 -13.24
N ILE A 185 4.55 7.41 -14.07
CA ILE A 185 3.90 8.73 -13.94
C ILE A 185 2.39 8.55 -13.88
N HIS A 186 1.75 9.43 -13.09
CA HIS A 186 0.30 9.56 -13.05
C HIS A 186 -0.09 10.78 -13.87
N ARG A 187 -1.00 10.61 -14.82
CA ARG A 187 -1.48 11.69 -15.67
C ARG A 187 -3.01 11.77 -15.57
N LYS A 188 -3.52 12.94 -15.21
CA LYS A 188 -4.97 13.17 -15.22
C LYS A 188 -5.45 13.35 -16.65
N ILE A 189 -6.42 12.53 -17.07
CA ILE A 189 -7.02 12.58 -18.40
C ILE A 189 -8.49 12.92 -18.23
N GLN A 190 -8.96 13.86 -19.05
CA GLN A 190 -10.39 14.09 -19.23
C GLN A 190 -10.90 13.14 -20.31
N LEU A 191 -11.75 12.19 -19.93
CA LEU A 191 -12.43 11.34 -20.88
C LEU A 191 -13.59 12.10 -21.53
N PRO A 192 -13.80 11.96 -22.85
CA PRO A 192 -14.97 12.52 -23.48
C PRO A 192 -16.25 11.92 -22.88
N PRO A 193 -17.36 12.69 -22.76
CA PRO A 193 -18.57 12.30 -22.03
C PRO A 193 -19.33 11.06 -22.57
N ALA A 194 -18.86 10.44 -23.64
CA ALA A 194 -19.46 9.24 -24.26
C ALA A 194 -18.84 7.89 -23.81
N SER A 195 -17.88 7.92 -22.89
CA SER A 195 -17.21 6.70 -22.39
C SER A 195 -17.92 6.12 -21.17
N SER A 196 -19.26 6.03 -21.20
CA SER A 196 -19.99 5.31 -20.15
C SER A 196 -19.73 3.81 -20.27
N SER A 197 -19.78 3.08 -19.16
CA SER A 197 -19.53 1.64 -19.01
C SER A 197 -20.23 0.74 -20.05
N ALA A 198 -21.28 1.19 -20.69
CA ALA A 198 -21.96 0.49 -21.77
C ALA A 198 -21.15 0.49 -23.08
N SER A 199 -20.43 1.57 -23.41
CA SER A 199 -19.57 1.62 -24.60
C SER A 199 -18.20 0.93 -24.39
N LEU A 200 -17.76 0.76 -23.15
CA LEU A 200 -16.59 -0.05 -22.80
C LEU A 200 -16.82 -1.55 -23.09
N LYS A 201 -18.05 -2.06 -22.88
CA LYS A 201 -18.40 -3.46 -23.17
C LYS A 201 -18.51 -3.80 -24.66
N GLU A 202 -18.82 -2.83 -25.52
CA GLU A 202 -18.92 -3.02 -26.97
C GLU A 202 -17.60 -2.91 -27.73
N ASN A 203 -16.56 -2.32 -27.11
CA ASN A 203 -15.24 -2.11 -27.73
C ASN A 203 -14.21 -3.21 -27.41
N LEU A 204 -14.66 -4.41 -27.08
CA LEU A 204 -13.88 -5.50 -26.47
C LEU A 204 -13.00 -6.33 -27.39
N GLN A 205 -12.72 -5.92 -28.64
CA GLN A 205 -11.77 -6.61 -29.51
C GLN A 205 -10.93 -5.62 -30.31
N GLY A 206 -9.74 -5.29 -29.79
CA GLY A 206 -8.67 -4.69 -30.58
C GLY A 206 -8.98 -3.34 -31.25
N ASN A 207 -9.78 -2.48 -30.62
CA ASN A 207 -10.13 -1.19 -31.20
C ASN A 207 -9.03 -0.16 -31.03
N GLN A 208 -8.70 0.52 -32.11
CA GLN A 208 -7.84 1.70 -32.10
C GLN A 208 -8.56 2.83 -31.35
N SER A 209 -7.93 3.34 -30.30
CA SER A 209 -8.39 4.53 -29.59
C SER A 209 -7.34 5.63 -29.68
N VAL A 210 -7.80 6.88 -29.85
CA VAL A 210 -6.93 8.05 -29.90
C VAL A 210 -6.92 8.70 -28.53
N LEU A 211 -5.79 8.67 -27.85
CA LEU A 211 -5.57 9.34 -26.58
C LEU A 211 -4.59 10.49 -26.80
N GLN A 212 -5.05 11.73 -26.61
CA GLN A 212 -4.24 12.95 -26.78
C GLN A 212 -3.48 13.04 -28.12
N GLY A 213 -4.08 12.56 -29.22
CA GLY A 213 -3.49 12.65 -30.56
C GLY A 213 -2.52 11.51 -30.93
N ALA A 214 -2.29 10.55 -30.04
CA ALA A 214 -1.55 9.32 -30.33
C ALA A 214 -2.51 8.13 -30.48
N GLU A 215 -2.20 7.21 -31.39
CA GLU A 215 -2.97 6.01 -31.64
C GLU A 215 -2.50 4.89 -30.71
N TYR A 216 -3.47 4.25 -30.02
CA TYR A 216 -3.24 3.13 -29.11
C TYR A 216 -4.16 1.97 -29.44
N TYR A 217 -3.68 0.76 -29.18
CA TYR A 217 -4.53 -0.42 -29.04
C TYR A 217 -4.89 -0.60 -27.58
N THR A 218 -6.14 -1.01 -27.32
CA THR A 218 -6.68 -1.16 -25.97
C THR A 218 -7.09 -2.59 -25.68
N TRP A 219 -6.80 -3.05 -24.47
CA TRP A 219 -7.25 -4.32 -23.92
C TRP A 219 -8.01 -4.07 -22.62
N SER A 220 -9.16 -4.75 -22.47
CA SER A 220 -9.91 -4.69 -21.22
C SER A 220 -9.31 -5.63 -20.18
N ILE A 221 -9.09 -5.11 -18.97
CA ILE A 221 -8.81 -5.92 -17.78
C ILE A 221 -10.12 -6.02 -17.01
N SER A 222 -10.82 -7.16 -17.19
CA SER A 222 -12.17 -7.36 -16.66
C SER A 222 -12.21 -8.56 -15.71
N GLY A 223 -12.76 -8.34 -14.50
CA GLY A 223 -13.13 -9.39 -13.58
C GLY A 223 -14.41 -10.10 -14.00
N LYS A 224 -14.99 -10.91 -13.10
CA LYS A 224 -16.22 -11.66 -13.37
C LYS A 224 -17.44 -10.78 -13.55
N ASP A 225 -17.55 -9.72 -12.75
CA ASP A 225 -18.74 -8.90 -12.65
C ASP A 225 -18.56 -7.49 -13.25
N GLU A 226 -17.37 -6.91 -13.11
CA GLU A 226 -17.09 -5.54 -13.54
C GLU A 226 -15.71 -5.41 -14.19
N PRO A 227 -15.51 -4.43 -15.12
CA PRO A 227 -14.21 -4.11 -15.67
C PRO A 227 -13.39 -3.31 -14.65
N TYR A 228 -12.12 -3.69 -14.46
CA TYR A 228 -11.17 -2.94 -13.62
C TYR A 228 -10.54 -1.77 -14.36
N GLY A 229 -10.50 -1.81 -15.69
CA GLY A 229 -9.93 -0.75 -16.49
C GLY A 229 -9.45 -1.19 -17.87
N LEU A 230 -8.74 -0.28 -18.55
CA LEU A 230 -8.21 -0.48 -19.89
C LEU A 230 -6.69 -0.37 -19.87
N LEU A 231 -6.04 -1.36 -20.50
CA LEU A 231 -4.62 -1.34 -20.82
C LEU A 231 -4.42 -0.69 -22.19
N TYR A 232 -3.49 0.25 -22.31
CA TYR A 232 -3.12 0.96 -23.52
C TYR A 232 -1.70 0.59 -23.94
N ILE A 233 -1.53 0.23 -25.21
CA ILE A 233 -0.22 -0.03 -25.83
C ILE A 233 -0.15 0.80 -27.11
N PRO A 234 0.96 1.55 -27.37
CA PRO A 234 1.09 2.36 -28.58
C PRO A 234 0.90 1.53 -29.86
N ALA A 235 0.15 2.07 -30.83
CA ALA A 235 -0.20 1.37 -32.05
C ALA A 235 1.04 0.92 -32.84
N ALA A 236 2.07 1.76 -32.88
CA ALA A 236 3.34 1.45 -33.57
C ALA A 236 4.02 0.16 -33.02
N ASN A 237 3.86 -0.13 -31.74
CA ASN A 237 4.38 -1.34 -31.11
C ASN A 237 3.43 -2.52 -31.30
N ALA A 238 2.13 -2.31 -31.03
CA ALA A 238 1.11 -3.35 -31.08
C ALA A 238 0.95 -3.95 -32.49
N GLU A 239 1.07 -3.16 -33.54
CA GLU A 239 1.05 -3.64 -34.95
C GLU A 239 2.22 -4.57 -35.29
N SER A 240 3.30 -4.50 -34.53
CA SER A 240 4.45 -5.38 -34.72
C SER A 240 4.30 -6.72 -34.03
N PHE A 241 3.29 -6.89 -33.18
CA PHE A 241 3.07 -8.11 -32.40
C PHE A 241 2.65 -9.28 -33.32
N ASP A 242 3.22 -10.42 -33.05
CA ASP A 242 2.77 -11.66 -33.65
C ASP A 242 1.54 -12.23 -32.92
N LEU A 243 0.91 -13.26 -33.50
CA LEU A 243 -0.26 -13.91 -32.89
C LEU A 243 0.04 -14.50 -31.52
N SER A 244 1.27 -14.86 -31.22
CA SER A 244 1.68 -15.43 -29.96
C SER A 244 1.76 -14.33 -28.87
N GLN A 245 2.31 -13.18 -29.24
CA GLN A 245 2.39 -12.01 -28.37
C GLN A 245 0.99 -11.44 -28.03
N LEU A 246 0.08 -11.39 -29.02
CA LEU A 246 -1.31 -10.96 -28.78
C LEU A 246 -2.02 -11.88 -27.78
N ARG A 247 -1.87 -13.21 -27.92
CA ARG A 247 -2.42 -14.16 -26.94
C ARG A 247 -1.80 -14.00 -25.55
N LEU A 248 -0.50 -13.67 -25.49
CA LEU A 248 0.15 -13.42 -24.22
C LEU A 248 -0.42 -12.16 -23.54
N VAL A 249 -0.67 -11.07 -24.28
CA VAL A 249 -1.34 -9.87 -23.75
C VAL A 249 -2.71 -10.23 -23.18
N ASP A 250 -3.54 -10.98 -23.94
CA ASP A 250 -4.87 -11.39 -23.48
C ASP A 250 -4.79 -12.19 -22.17
N SER A 251 -3.92 -13.20 -22.13
CA SER A 251 -3.75 -14.05 -20.94
C SER A 251 -3.17 -13.27 -19.74
N MET A 252 -2.27 -12.31 -19.98
CA MET A 252 -1.75 -11.43 -18.93
C MET A 252 -2.83 -10.47 -18.42
N CYS A 253 -3.73 -9.99 -19.28
CA CYS A 253 -4.90 -9.20 -18.85
C CYS A 253 -5.84 -9.99 -17.94
N GLU A 254 -6.11 -11.27 -18.26
CA GLU A 254 -6.88 -12.17 -17.40
C GLU A 254 -6.20 -12.38 -16.04
N CYS A 255 -4.88 -12.60 -16.05
CA CYS A 255 -4.09 -12.74 -14.82
C CYS A 255 -4.09 -11.46 -13.99
N ALA A 256 -3.96 -10.28 -14.63
CA ALA A 256 -4.03 -8.97 -13.98
C ALA A 256 -5.42 -8.75 -13.34
N ALA A 257 -6.50 -9.14 -14.02
CA ALA A 257 -7.86 -9.05 -13.49
C ALA A 257 -8.01 -9.86 -12.19
N LEU A 258 -7.51 -11.10 -12.17
CA LEU A 258 -7.52 -11.95 -10.97
C LEU A 258 -6.69 -11.33 -9.82
N GLY A 259 -5.56 -10.71 -10.15
CA GLY A 259 -4.73 -10.00 -9.19
C GLY A 259 -5.44 -8.79 -8.58
N LEU A 260 -6.12 -7.98 -9.40
CA LEU A 260 -6.91 -6.84 -8.95
C LEU A 260 -8.12 -7.27 -8.10
N GLU A 261 -8.85 -8.33 -8.51
CA GLU A 261 -9.96 -8.90 -7.74
C GLU A 261 -9.51 -9.34 -6.34
N LYS A 262 -8.36 -10.01 -6.26
CA LYS A 262 -7.76 -10.40 -4.98
C LYS A 262 -7.40 -9.18 -4.12
N THR A 263 -6.74 -8.17 -4.70
CA THR A 263 -6.33 -6.97 -3.98
C THR A 263 -7.55 -6.18 -3.48
N GLU A 264 -8.60 -6.03 -4.30
CA GLU A 264 -9.86 -5.41 -3.90
C GLU A 264 -10.53 -6.15 -2.74
N SER A 265 -10.56 -7.48 -2.81
CA SER A 265 -11.12 -8.32 -1.75
C SER A 265 -10.35 -8.14 -0.43
N LEU A 266 -9.01 -8.06 -0.47
CA LEU A 266 -8.17 -7.81 0.69
C LEU A 266 -8.43 -6.41 1.28
N VAL A 267 -8.49 -5.37 0.47
CA VAL A 267 -8.78 -3.99 0.91
C VAL A 267 -10.15 -3.95 1.57
N ARG A 268 -11.17 -4.55 0.97
CA ARG A 268 -12.52 -4.64 1.53
C ARG A 268 -12.53 -5.39 2.87
N GLN A 269 -11.78 -6.49 2.98
CA GLN A 269 -11.68 -7.27 4.21
C GLN A 269 -11.03 -6.45 5.35
N ILE A 270 -9.97 -5.69 5.06
CA ILE A 270 -9.33 -4.79 6.03
C ILE A 270 -10.32 -3.73 6.51
N GLN A 271 -11.04 -3.08 5.61
CA GLN A 271 -12.05 -2.08 5.95
C GLN A 271 -13.18 -2.64 6.84
N ILE A 272 -13.69 -3.82 6.51
CA ILE A 272 -14.70 -4.50 7.33
C ILE A 272 -14.15 -4.82 8.72
N GLN A 273 -12.90 -5.27 8.80
CA GLN A 273 -12.26 -5.59 10.08
C GLN A 273 -12.08 -4.34 10.94
N GLU A 274 -11.64 -3.23 10.36
CA GLU A 274 -11.54 -1.93 11.04
C GLU A 274 -12.90 -1.46 11.56
N GLN A 275 -13.95 -1.54 10.74
CA GLN A 275 -15.32 -1.22 11.15
C GLN A 275 -15.81 -2.12 12.30
N MET A 276 -15.52 -3.43 12.24
CA MET A 276 -15.88 -4.35 13.32
C MET A 276 -15.16 -4.02 14.63
N VAL A 277 -13.90 -3.62 14.57
CA VAL A 277 -13.13 -3.20 15.76
C VAL A 277 -13.75 -1.94 16.36
N GLN A 278 -14.06 -0.94 15.55
CA GLN A 278 -14.72 0.29 15.99
C GLN A 278 -16.10 0.02 16.61
N GLU A 279 -16.91 -0.84 15.98
CA GLU A 279 -18.25 -1.16 16.49
C GLU A 279 -18.20 -1.95 17.81
N ARG A 280 -17.24 -2.87 17.95
CA ARG A 280 -16.99 -3.56 19.22
C ARG A 280 -16.55 -2.60 20.33
N TYR A 281 -15.65 -1.69 20.00
CA TYR A 281 -15.21 -0.63 20.91
C TYR A 281 -16.41 0.19 21.39
N ARG A 282 -17.24 0.70 20.46
CA ARG A 282 -18.45 1.48 20.77
C ARG A 282 -19.46 0.70 21.62
N SER A 283 -19.65 -0.58 21.32
CA SER A 283 -20.57 -1.44 22.10
C SER A 283 -20.07 -1.67 23.52
N ASN A 284 -18.77 -1.93 23.69
CA ASN A 284 -18.16 -2.09 25.01
C ASN A 284 -18.24 -0.79 25.84
N LEU A 285 -18.00 0.36 25.18
CA LEU A 285 -18.12 1.69 25.76
C LEU A 285 -19.54 1.92 26.31
N LEU A 286 -20.58 1.70 25.49
CA LEU A 286 -21.98 1.84 25.92
C LEU A 286 -22.35 0.91 27.07
N ARG A 287 -21.84 -0.32 27.08
CA ARG A 287 -22.07 -1.28 28.16
C ARG A 287 -21.43 -0.83 29.47
N SER A 288 -20.18 -0.36 29.45
CA SER A 288 -19.48 0.14 30.63
C SER A 288 -20.17 1.38 31.19
N ILE A 289 -20.48 2.36 30.34
CA ILE A 289 -21.22 3.58 30.75
C ILE A 289 -22.55 3.21 31.43
N SER A 290 -23.32 2.29 30.81
CA SER A 290 -24.63 1.90 31.37
C SER A 290 -24.50 1.26 32.75
N HIS A 291 -23.45 0.44 32.95
CA HIS A 291 -23.18 -0.17 34.26
C HIS A 291 -22.82 0.88 35.29
N ASP A 292 -21.93 1.80 34.96
CA ASP A 292 -21.37 2.78 35.88
C ASP A 292 -22.35 3.93 36.21
N LEU A 293 -23.29 4.22 35.31
CA LEU A 293 -24.43 5.10 35.61
C LEU A 293 -25.46 4.43 36.53
N ARG A 294 -25.71 3.12 36.38
CA ARG A 294 -26.73 2.42 37.15
C ARG A 294 -26.39 2.36 38.64
N THR A 295 -25.12 2.15 39.00
CA THR A 295 -24.67 1.96 40.36
C THR A 295 -24.99 3.17 41.26
N PRO A 296 -24.53 4.41 40.95
CA PRO A 296 -24.84 5.60 41.76
C PRO A 296 -26.33 5.95 41.70
N LEU A 297 -27.00 5.76 40.57
CA LEU A 297 -28.42 6.01 40.43
C LEU A 297 -29.23 5.10 41.38
N SER A 298 -28.87 3.82 41.49
CA SER A 298 -29.49 2.89 42.44
C SER A 298 -29.19 3.28 43.89
N GLY A 299 -27.97 3.78 44.16
CA GLY A 299 -27.61 4.30 45.49
C GLY A 299 -28.46 5.51 45.88
N ILE A 300 -28.58 6.49 44.96
CA ILE A 300 -29.43 7.68 45.18
C ILE A 300 -30.89 7.26 45.43
N MET A 301 -31.43 6.37 44.61
CA MET A 301 -32.79 5.86 44.78
C MET A 301 -32.98 5.20 46.14
N GLY A 302 -32.07 4.32 46.55
CA GLY A 302 -32.14 3.68 47.88
C GLY A 302 -32.06 4.65 49.03
N ILE A 303 -31.21 5.70 48.95
CA ILE A 303 -31.16 6.77 49.97
C ILE A 303 -32.48 7.55 49.97
N CYS A 304 -33.04 7.91 48.83
CA CYS A 304 -34.32 8.59 48.74
C CYS A 304 -35.47 7.76 49.33
N GLU A 305 -35.53 6.46 49.07
CA GLU A 305 -36.52 5.55 49.67
C GLU A 305 -36.38 5.49 51.18
N MET A 306 -35.13 5.45 51.68
CA MET A 306 -34.86 5.45 53.11
C MET A 306 -35.32 6.76 53.80
N LEU A 307 -35.08 7.91 53.15
CA LEU A 307 -35.53 9.22 53.62
C LEU A 307 -37.04 9.39 53.60
N LEU A 308 -37.76 8.74 52.69
CA LEU A 308 -39.21 8.80 52.56
C LEU A 308 -39.96 7.89 53.53
N HIS A 309 -39.38 6.73 53.88
CA HIS A 309 -40.10 5.68 54.60
C HIS A 309 -39.57 5.39 56.01
N THR A 310 -38.50 6.08 56.42
CA THR A 310 -37.90 5.85 57.74
C THR A 310 -37.80 7.15 58.49
N ASP A 311 -38.27 7.16 59.78
CA ASP A 311 -38.07 8.29 60.64
C ASP A 311 -36.63 8.29 61.19
N LEU A 312 -35.82 9.22 60.66
CA LEU A 312 -34.39 9.31 60.97
C LEU A 312 -34.04 10.55 61.78
N PRO A 313 -33.05 10.44 62.69
CA PRO A 313 -32.51 11.61 63.37
C PRO A 313 -32.01 12.67 62.39
N ALA A 314 -32.13 13.96 62.71
CA ALA A 314 -31.78 15.07 61.87
C ALA A 314 -30.33 14.93 61.31
N LYS A 315 -29.36 14.59 62.15
CA LYS A 315 -27.96 14.37 61.74
C LYS A 315 -27.82 13.28 60.68
N ARG A 316 -28.55 12.16 60.81
CA ARG A 316 -28.49 11.07 59.88
C ARG A 316 -29.15 11.43 58.53
N ARG A 317 -30.21 12.24 58.60
CA ARG A 317 -30.87 12.78 57.41
C ARG A 317 -29.94 13.69 56.62
N ASP A 318 -29.21 14.59 57.30
CA ASP A 318 -28.25 15.50 56.68
C ASP A 318 -27.08 14.72 56.03
N GLU A 319 -26.58 13.68 56.69
CA GLU A 319 -25.54 12.79 56.13
C GLU A 319 -26.02 12.10 54.86
N LEU A 320 -27.25 11.61 54.79
CA LEU A 320 -27.84 10.95 53.64
C LEU A 320 -28.08 11.93 52.47
N VAL A 321 -28.53 13.16 52.78
CA VAL A 321 -28.69 14.22 51.77
C VAL A 321 -27.33 14.62 51.19
N ALA A 322 -26.30 14.75 52.05
CA ALA A 322 -24.93 14.99 51.59
C ALA A 322 -24.42 13.86 50.65
N GLY A 323 -24.77 12.59 50.97
CA GLY A 323 -24.47 11.46 50.11
C GLY A 323 -25.14 11.54 48.74
N ILE A 324 -26.42 11.93 48.68
CA ILE A 324 -27.11 12.17 47.39
C ILE A 324 -26.41 13.25 46.60
N LEU A 325 -26.04 14.37 47.24
CA LEU A 325 -25.35 15.47 46.56
C LEU A 325 -24.01 15.03 46.00
N GLN A 326 -23.26 14.23 46.75
CA GLN A 326 -21.97 13.68 46.29
C GLN A 326 -22.13 12.74 45.08
N GLU A 327 -23.08 11.80 45.13
CA GLU A 327 -23.34 10.86 44.01
C GLU A 327 -23.84 11.59 42.75
N THR A 328 -24.66 12.63 42.91
CA THR A 328 -25.15 13.46 41.82
C THR A 328 -24.01 14.25 41.16
N GLY A 329 -23.11 14.83 41.98
CA GLY A 329 -21.93 15.53 41.50
C GLY A 329 -20.99 14.61 40.69
N TRP A 330 -20.82 13.37 41.17
CA TRP A 330 -20.03 12.36 40.44
C TRP A 330 -20.68 11.97 39.10
N LEU A 331 -22.00 11.76 39.09
CA LEU A 331 -22.78 11.49 37.88
C LEU A 331 -22.63 12.61 36.84
N TYR A 332 -22.72 13.85 37.28
CA TYR A 332 -22.54 15.01 36.41
C TYR A 332 -21.14 15.02 35.76
N SER A 333 -20.11 14.82 36.58
CA SER A 333 -18.73 14.74 36.08
C SER A 333 -18.52 13.58 35.06
N LEU A 334 -19.17 12.43 35.29
CA LEU A 334 -19.11 11.29 34.40
C LEU A 334 -19.74 11.62 33.02
N VAL A 335 -20.92 12.26 33.03
CA VAL A 335 -21.60 12.66 31.77
C VAL A 335 -20.76 13.67 31.00
N GLU A 336 -20.23 14.70 31.68
CA GLU A 336 -19.32 15.67 31.04
C GLU A 336 -18.09 15.00 30.44
N ASN A 337 -17.49 14.03 31.13
CA ASN A 337 -16.35 13.27 30.66
C ASN A 337 -16.66 12.48 29.40
N ILE A 338 -17.82 11.84 29.33
CA ILE A 338 -18.28 11.08 28.18
C ILE A 338 -18.52 12.01 26.97
N LEU A 339 -19.19 13.15 27.20
CA LEU A 339 -19.46 14.12 26.14
C LEU A 339 -18.17 14.71 25.57
N ASN A 340 -17.19 15.02 26.42
CA ASN A 340 -15.89 15.52 26.00
C ASN A 340 -15.13 14.47 25.20
N LEU A 341 -15.11 13.20 25.63
CA LEU A 341 -14.47 12.11 24.90
C LEU A 341 -15.10 11.95 23.51
N THR A 342 -16.43 11.92 23.42
CA THR A 342 -17.13 11.76 22.13
C THR A 342 -16.82 12.91 21.17
N ARG A 343 -16.83 14.16 21.65
CA ARG A 343 -16.47 15.34 20.82
C ARG A 343 -15.01 15.30 20.33
N MET A 344 -14.11 14.77 21.15
CA MET A 344 -12.70 14.60 20.79
C MET A 344 -12.51 13.54 19.71
N GLU A 345 -13.17 12.37 19.85
CA GLU A 345 -13.11 11.28 18.86
C GLU A 345 -13.66 11.69 17.49
N GLU A 346 -14.70 12.50 17.45
CA GLU A 346 -15.28 13.02 16.21
C GLU A 346 -14.48 14.17 15.58
N GLY A 347 -13.37 14.59 16.20
CA GLY A 347 -12.57 15.74 15.73
C GLY A 347 -13.32 17.08 15.80
N GLN A 348 -14.43 17.13 16.53
CA GLN A 348 -15.31 18.29 16.65
C GLN A 348 -14.97 19.21 17.82
N LEU A 349 -13.93 18.88 18.60
CA LEU A 349 -13.52 19.70 19.72
C LEU A 349 -12.92 21.02 19.21
N ARG A 350 -13.71 22.08 19.28
CA ARG A 350 -13.23 23.45 19.06
C ARG A 350 -12.64 23.99 20.35
N LEU A 351 -11.31 24.08 20.40
CA LEU A 351 -10.60 24.68 21.54
C LEU A 351 -10.83 26.19 21.53
N ASN A 352 -11.24 26.72 22.67
CA ASN A 352 -11.25 28.16 22.93
C ASN A 352 -9.93 28.57 23.57
N ARG A 353 -8.86 28.61 22.76
CA ARG A 353 -7.51 28.95 23.24
C ARG A 353 -7.42 30.43 23.56
N GLN A 354 -6.90 30.73 24.75
CA GLN A 354 -6.59 32.07 25.22
C GLN A 354 -5.26 32.06 25.97
N PRO A 355 -4.52 33.17 26.01
CA PRO A 355 -3.37 33.29 26.87
C PRO A 355 -3.79 33.16 28.35
N GLU A 356 -3.36 32.10 28.98
CA GLU A 356 -3.66 31.79 30.42
C GLU A 356 -2.35 31.72 31.21
N CYS A 357 -2.41 32.13 32.45
CA CYS A 357 -1.30 32.00 33.38
C CYS A 357 -1.26 30.57 33.96
N ALA A 358 -0.16 29.85 33.71
CA ALA A 358 -0.03 28.46 34.09
C ALA A 358 -0.08 28.27 35.62
N GLU A 359 0.48 29.21 36.37
CA GLU A 359 0.48 29.25 37.85
C GLU A 359 -0.94 29.39 38.39
N GLU A 360 -1.72 30.32 37.82
CA GLU A 360 -3.12 30.56 38.27
C GLU A 360 -4.00 29.33 38.01
N LEU A 361 -3.81 28.65 36.86
CA LEU A 361 -4.52 27.41 36.55
C LEU A 361 -4.16 26.30 37.52
N ALA A 362 -2.88 26.13 37.87
CA ALA A 362 -2.44 25.13 38.84
C ALA A 362 -2.96 25.42 40.23
N GLU A 363 -2.88 26.67 40.72
CA GLU A 363 -3.41 27.05 42.01
C GLU A 363 -4.92 26.85 42.12
N ALA A 364 -5.68 27.20 41.06
CA ALA A 364 -7.12 27.02 41.04
C ALA A 364 -7.50 25.52 41.08
N ALA A 365 -6.73 24.66 40.37
CA ALA A 365 -6.91 23.22 40.41
C ALA A 365 -6.60 22.63 41.79
N ILE A 366 -5.53 23.06 42.43
CA ILE A 366 -5.15 22.67 43.81
C ILE A 366 -6.25 23.06 44.80
N ARG A 367 -6.68 24.31 44.79
CA ARG A 367 -7.78 24.78 45.64
C ARG A 367 -9.06 23.98 45.43
N THR A 368 -9.37 23.61 44.20
CA THR A 368 -10.53 22.79 43.89
C THR A 368 -10.42 21.39 44.50
N ALA A 369 -9.23 20.77 44.38
CA ALA A 369 -8.96 19.46 44.95
C ALA A 369 -8.97 19.45 46.47
N GLU A 370 -8.36 20.44 47.13
CA GLU A 370 -8.36 20.61 48.59
C GLU A 370 -9.77 20.84 49.17
N ASN A 371 -10.59 21.65 48.49
CA ASN A 371 -11.98 21.87 48.89
C ASN A 371 -12.83 20.59 48.83
N ARG A 372 -12.56 19.72 47.88
CA ARG A 372 -13.23 18.42 47.74
C ARG A 372 -12.72 17.37 48.74
N HIS A 373 -11.47 17.50 49.18
CA HIS A 373 -10.79 16.58 50.09
C HIS A 373 -10.20 17.33 51.29
N PRO A 374 -11.05 17.80 52.26
CA PRO A 374 -10.59 18.57 53.40
C PRO A 374 -9.55 17.79 54.20
N GLY A 375 -8.44 18.44 54.52
CA GLY A 375 -7.33 17.85 55.28
C GLY A 375 -6.19 17.30 54.45
N ARG A 376 -6.30 17.32 53.09
CA ARG A 376 -5.19 17.08 52.20
C ARG A 376 -4.41 18.37 51.96
N ILE A 377 -3.09 18.30 52.11
CA ILE A 377 -2.18 19.42 51.84
C ILE A 377 -1.42 19.05 50.58
N ILE A 378 -1.52 19.91 49.55
CA ILE A 378 -0.83 19.75 48.26
C ILE A 378 0.27 20.81 48.22
N GLN A 379 1.52 20.36 48.14
CA GLN A 379 2.68 21.26 47.99
C GLN A 379 2.76 21.77 46.55
N PHE A 380 2.94 23.06 46.37
CA PHE A 380 3.07 23.66 45.05
C PHE A 380 4.39 24.40 44.93
N SER A 381 5.21 23.98 43.94
CA SER A 381 6.48 24.58 43.58
C SER A 381 6.34 25.29 42.24
N ILE A 382 6.58 26.61 42.25
CA ILE A 382 6.49 27.48 41.06
C ILE A 382 7.85 28.06 40.69
N PRO A 383 8.11 28.33 39.40
CA PRO A 383 9.29 29.07 38.97
C PRO A 383 9.20 30.55 39.37
N GLU A 384 10.34 31.27 39.28
CA GLU A 384 10.37 32.72 39.56
C GLU A 384 9.71 33.55 38.45
N ASP A 385 9.74 33.06 37.22
CA ASP A 385 9.18 33.73 36.05
C ASP A 385 7.77 33.24 35.73
N LEU A 386 6.88 34.17 35.38
CA LEU A 386 5.50 33.88 35.00
C LEU A 386 5.43 33.16 33.65
N ILE A 387 4.70 32.04 33.61
CA ILE A 387 4.56 31.20 32.43
C ILE A 387 3.18 31.41 31.78
N LEU A 388 3.16 31.99 30.55
CA LEU A 388 1.96 32.13 29.74
C LEU A 388 1.86 30.98 28.73
N ILE A 389 0.68 30.36 28.69
CA ILE A 389 0.36 29.27 27.74
C ILE A 389 -0.92 29.60 26.98
N ASN A 390 -0.96 29.26 25.68
CA ASN A 390 -2.15 29.50 24.84
C ASN A 390 -3.05 28.27 24.80
N VAL A 391 -3.99 28.21 25.72
CA VAL A 391 -4.79 27.00 25.99
C VAL A 391 -6.26 27.31 26.24
N ASP A 392 -7.10 26.28 26.21
CA ASP A 392 -8.46 26.34 26.78
C ASP A 392 -8.37 26.10 28.29
N GLY A 393 -8.43 27.17 29.07
CA GLY A 393 -8.26 27.16 30.51
C GLY A 393 -9.23 26.20 31.23
N LYS A 394 -10.46 26.02 30.74
CA LYS A 394 -11.43 25.08 31.32
C LYS A 394 -10.99 23.63 31.17
N LEU A 395 -10.48 23.27 30.00
CA LEU A 395 -9.99 21.91 29.74
C LEU A 395 -8.69 21.62 30.49
N ILE A 396 -7.78 22.58 30.56
CA ILE A 396 -6.56 22.42 31.39
C ILE A 396 -6.89 22.33 32.89
N MET A 397 -7.84 23.11 33.36
CA MET A 397 -8.34 22.98 34.71
C MET A 397 -8.88 21.57 34.98
N GLN A 398 -9.71 21.02 34.07
CA GLN A 398 -10.23 19.67 34.19
C GLN A 398 -9.11 18.62 34.18
N LEU A 399 -8.09 18.76 33.30
CA LEU A 399 -6.90 17.93 33.25
C LEU A 399 -6.20 17.88 34.61
N LEU A 400 -5.85 19.06 35.16
CA LEU A 400 -5.11 19.16 36.42
C LEU A 400 -5.92 18.60 37.62
N VAL A 401 -7.21 18.91 37.70
CA VAL A 401 -8.10 18.35 38.73
C VAL A 401 -8.17 16.83 38.63
N ASN A 402 -8.30 16.25 37.41
CA ASN A 402 -8.32 14.80 37.24
C ASN A 402 -7.03 14.13 37.69
N LEU A 403 -5.86 14.72 37.38
CA LEU A 403 -4.56 14.20 37.83
C LEU A 403 -4.40 14.32 39.36
N LEU A 404 -4.83 15.43 39.95
CA LEU A 404 -4.81 15.64 41.42
C LEU A 404 -5.74 14.67 42.15
N GLU A 405 -6.95 14.47 41.63
CA GLU A 405 -7.89 13.50 42.24
C GLU A 405 -7.35 12.06 42.11
N ASN A 406 -6.64 11.74 41.02
CA ASN A 406 -5.95 10.45 40.89
C ASN A 406 -4.84 10.32 41.96
N ALA A 407 -3.99 11.31 42.10
CA ALA A 407 -2.94 11.34 43.13
C ALA A 407 -3.53 11.21 44.56
N ILE A 408 -4.58 11.95 44.88
CA ILE A 408 -5.26 11.89 46.20
C ILE A 408 -5.82 10.48 46.46
N ARG A 409 -6.41 9.85 45.47
CA ARG A 409 -7.00 8.51 45.57
C ARG A 409 -5.96 7.43 45.85
N HIS A 410 -4.78 7.54 45.24
CA HIS A 410 -3.73 6.54 45.36
C HIS A 410 -2.72 6.81 46.47
N THR A 411 -2.84 7.96 47.17
CA THR A 411 -1.99 8.34 48.28
C THR A 411 -2.71 8.15 49.63
N ARG A 412 -2.04 7.58 50.63
CA ARG A 412 -2.57 7.42 51.97
C ARG A 412 -2.87 8.80 52.59
N ALA A 413 -3.71 8.84 53.63
CA ALA A 413 -4.14 10.10 54.24
C ALA A 413 -2.98 10.99 54.72
N GLU A 414 -1.88 10.40 55.14
CA GLU A 414 -0.69 11.06 55.67
C GLU A 414 0.40 11.33 54.61
N GLY A 415 0.24 10.79 53.38
CA GLY A 415 1.20 10.94 52.28
C GLY A 415 1.11 12.31 51.62
N SER A 416 2.24 12.80 51.11
CA SER A 416 2.33 14.09 50.45
C SER A 416 2.00 14.00 48.96
N ILE A 417 1.49 15.07 48.42
CA ILE A 417 1.27 15.28 46.99
C ILE A 417 1.98 16.58 46.63
N GLU A 418 2.79 16.53 45.58
CA GLU A 418 3.55 17.68 45.09
C GLU A 418 3.17 18.01 43.66
N VAL A 419 2.92 19.28 43.38
CA VAL A 419 2.74 19.84 42.05
C VAL A 419 3.93 20.73 41.74
N GLN A 420 4.61 20.47 40.66
CA GLN A 420 5.73 21.28 40.22
C GLN A 420 5.41 21.86 38.85
N LEU A 421 5.54 23.17 38.70
CA LEU A 421 5.52 23.85 37.40
C LEU A 421 6.92 24.29 37.03
N SER A 422 7.34 24.00 35.82
CA SER A 422 8.68 24.37 35.30
C SER A 422 8.63 24.58 33.80
N LEU A 423 9.69 25.16 33.25
CA LEU A 423 9.93 25.19 31.79
C LEU A 423 10.74 23.98 31.38
N SER A 424 10.48 23.48 30.16
CA SER A 424 11.32 22.46 29.54
C SER A 424 12.76 22.98 29.35
N PRO A 425 13.79 22.12 29.23
CA PRO A 425 15.18 22.54 29.10
C PRO A 425 15.45 23.46 27.88
N ASP A 426 14.64 23.32 26.83
CA ASP A 426 14.66 24.16 25.62
C ASP A 426 13.78 25.42 25.74
N GLN A 427 13.14 25.63 26.88
CA GLN A 427 12.21 26.74 27.16
C GLN A 427 11.04 26.85 26.17
N SER A 428 10.70 25.78 25.46
CA SER A 428 9.62 25.78 24.47
C SER A 428 8.27 25.32 25.03
N LYS A 429 8.27 24.72 26.24
CA LYS A 429 7.07 24.12 26.85
C LYS A 429 6.97 24.42 28.33
N ALA A 430 5.75 24.62 28.79
CA ALA A 430 5.41 24.56 30.20
C ALA A 430 5.21 23.10 30.62
N VAL A 431 5.82 22.70 31.72
CA VAL A 431 5.78 21.32 32.26
C VAL A 431 5.13 21.33 33.63
N PHE A 432 3.97 20.64 33.75
CA PHE A 432 3.31 20.36 35.03
C PHE A 432 3.66 18.94 35.44
N ALA A 433 4.30 18.75 36.57
CA ALA A 433 4.58 17.46 37.16
C ALA A 433 3.78 17.30 38.44
N ILE A 434 2.93 16.26 38.52
CA ILE A 434 2.16 15.89 39.69
C ILE A 434 2.75 14.60 40.24
N GLN A 435 3.23 14.64 41.48
CA GLN A 435 3.89 13.52 42.14
C GLN A 435 3.12 13.14 43.39
N ASP A 436 2.99 11.84 43.64
CA ASP A 436 2.35 11.28 44.81
C ASP A 436 3.29 10.35 45.59
N GLU A 437 2.95 10.05 46.83
CA GLU A 437 3.60 9.06 47.68
C GLU A 437 2.70 7.82 47.87
N GLY A 438 2.08 7.39 46.77
CA GLY A 438 1.28 6.17 46.74
C GLY A 438 2.11 4.90 46.51
N ASP A 439 1.41 3.82 46.20
CA ASP A 439 2.04 2.51 45.93
C ASP A 439 2.77 2.44 44.57
N GLY A 440 2.70 3.51 43.75
CA GLY A 440 3.21 3.55 42.40
C GLY A 440 2.38 2.74 41.40
N ILE A 441 2.89 2.63 40.19
CA ILE A 441 2.22 1.99 39.03
C ILE A 441 2.92 0.68 38.72
N LEU A 442 2.17 -0.40 38.52
CA LEU A 442 2.75 -1.67 38.05
C LEU A 442 3.32 -1.52 36.64
N SER A 443 4.48 -2.11 36.39
CA SER A 443 5.12 -2.04 35.07
C SER A 443 4.24 -2.61 33.95
N GLU A 444 3.34 -3.53 34.27
CA GLU A 444 2.35 -4.10 33.35
C GLU A 444 1.24 -3.12 32.99
N ASP A 445 0.91 -2.19 33.91
CA ASP A 445 -0.19 -1.23 33.73
C ASP A 445 0.27 0.04 32.99
N LEU A 446 1.57 0.39 33.05
CA LEU A 446 2.12 1.61 32.44
C LEU A 446 1.76 1.80 30.96
N PRO A 447 1.84 0.78 30.07
CA PRO A 447 1.49 0.93 28.66
C PRO A 447 0.00 1.21 28.40
N HIS A 448 -0.87 0.80 29.35
CA HIS A 448 -2.32 0.80 29.21
C HIS A 448 -3.03 1.90 30.01
N LEU A 449 -2.31 2.68 30.84
CA LEU A 449 -2.88 3.66 31.77
C LEU A 449 -3.78 4.71 31.11
N PHE A 450 -3.46 5.08 29.87
CA PHE A 450 -4.19 6.10 29.12
C PHE A 450 -5.26 5.49 28.19
N GLU A 451 -5.38 4.16 28.16
CA GLU A 451 -6.45 3.52 27.41
C GLU A 451 -7.81 3.78 28.07
N PRO A 452 -8.85 4.14 27.31
CA PRO A 452 -10.18 4.33 27.87
C PRO A 452 -10.67 3.07 28.59
N PHE A 453 -11.29 3.26 29.79
CA PHE A 453 -11.82 2.18 30.66
C PHE A 453 -10.77 1.26 31.27
N TYR A 454 -9.51 1.56 31.13
CA TYR A 454 -8.48 0.79 31.83
C TYR A 454 -8.47 1.12 33.31
N THR A 455 -8.56 0.08 34.14
CA THR A 455 -8.41 0.14 35.59
C THR A 455 -7.39 -0.91 35.99
N GLY A 456 -6.29 -0.49 36.65
CA GLY A 456 -5.21 -1.38 37.04
C GLY A 456 -5.68 -2.58 37.87
N LYS A 457 -4.94 -3.67 37.87
CA LYS A 457 -5.30 -4.96 38.49
C LYS A 457 -5.23 -4.99 40.04
N LYS A 458 -4.66 -4.00 40.69
CA LYS A 458 -4.52 -3.94 42.16
C LYS A 458 -5.82 -3.53 42.82
N ASN A 459 -6.32 -4.41 43.68
CA ASN A 459 -7.37 -4.30 44.71
C ASN A 459 -8.82 -4.44 44.21
N SER A 460 -9.30 -5.68 44.31
CA SER A 460 -10.70 -6.06 44.16
C SER A 460 -11.63 -5.52 45.27
N GLU A 461 -11.11 -4.95 46.35
CA GLU A 461 -11.89 -4.40 47.45
C GLU A 461 -12.16 -2.89 47.33
N ASP A 462 -11.30 -2.12 46.63
CA ASP A 462 -11.49 -0.68 46.35
C ASP A 462 -12.05 -0.42 44.93
N LYS A 463 -12.73 -1.37 44.32
CA LYS A 463 -13.40 -1.22 43.00
C LYS A 463 -14.51 -0.18 42.95
N ALA A 464 -14.76 0.52 44.06
CA ALA A 464 -15.72 1.59 44.15
C ALA A 464 -15.10 2.88 43.56
N ARG A 465 -15.45 3.22 42.31
CA ARG A 465 -15.46 4.58 41.74
C ARG A 465 -14.32 5.03 40.81
N GLY A 466 -13.87 4.20 39.90
CA GLY A 466 -13.07 4.73 38.77
C GLY A 466 -13.49 4.12 37.45
N VAL A 467 -14.11 4.90 36.58
CA VAL A 467 -14.58 4.45 35.22
C VAL A 467 -13.42 4.19 34.28
N GLY A 468 -12.18 4.53 34.66
CA GLY A 468 -11.00 4.42 33.77
C GLY A 468 -11.00 5.44 32.62
N LEU A 469 -11.82 6.51 32.72
CA LEU A 469 -11.87 7.57 31.71
C LEU A 469 -10.99 8.77 32.01
N GLY A 470 -10.65 9.02 33.27
CA GLY A 470 -9.97 10.24 33.67
C GLY A 470 -8.63 10.47 33.01
N LEU A 471 -7.77 9.45 32.98
CA LEU A 471 -6.44 9.53 32.32
C LEU A 471 -6.53 9.56 30.79
N ALA A 472 -7.47 8.84 30.19
CA ALA A 472 -7.73 8.90 28.75
C ALA A 472 -8.15 10.31 28.30
N ILE A 473 -9.03 10.97 29.09
CA ILE A 473 -9.43 12.35 28.86
C ILE A 473 -8.23 13.30 29.03
N CYS A 474 -7.39 13.08 30.05
CA CYS A 474 -6.17 13.86 30.23
C CYS A 474 -5.28 13.78 28.99
N GLN A 475 -5.06 12.60 28.46
CA GLN A 475 -4.27 12.40 27.23
C GLN A 475 -4.89 13.12 26.03
N SER A 476 -6.19 12.99 25.84
CA SER A 476 -6.91 13.63 24.72
C SER A 476 -6.88 15.16 24.83
N ILE A 477 -7.04 15.75 26.02
CA ILE A 477 -6.93 17.19 26.25
C ILE A 477 -5.53 17.68 25.89
N VAL A 478 -4.49 16.97 26.38
CA VAL A 478 -3.10 17.35 26.14
C VAL A 478 -2.75 17.26 24.64
N GLN A 479 -3.17 16.18 23.96
CA GLN A 479 -2.97 16.01 22.52
C GLN A 479 -3.69 17.09 21.70
N ALA A 480 -4.92 17.46 22.05
CA ALA A 480 -5.66 18.53 21.41
C ALA A 480 -4.95 19.89 21.52
N HIS A 481 -4.18 20.11 22.60
CA HIS A 481 -3.36 21.30 22.80
C HIS A 481 -1.94 21.19 22.19
N GLY A 482 -1.61 20.07 21.50
CA GLY A 482 -0.30 19.84 20.90
C GLY A 482 0.80 19.49 21.92
N GLY A 483 0.39 19.08 23.12
CA GLY A 483 1.26 18.68 24.21
C GLY A 483 1.53 17.18 24.29
N THR A 484 2.22 16.77 25.35
CA THR A 484 2.47 15.35 25.68
C THR A 484 2.24 15.09 27.16
N ILE A 485 1.67 13.92 27.51
CA ILE A 485 1.52 13.44 28.87
C ILE A 485 2.29 12.13 29.04
N ARG A 486 2.95 11.96 30.18
CA ARG A 486 3.70 10.76 30.56
C ARG A 486 3.40 10.38 31.99
N ALA A 487 3.52 9.08 32.29
CA ALA A 487 3.42 8.55 33.65
C ALA A 487 4.64 7.66 33.90
N GLU A 488 5.21 7.79 35.09
CA GLU A 488 6.36 7.00 35.53
C GLU A 488 6.30 6.78 37.03
N ASN A 489 7.03 5.80 37.53
CA ASN A 489 7.24 5.67 38.98
C ASN A 489 8.34 6.61 39.45
N ARG A 490 8.21 7.15 40.63
CA ARG A 490 9.25 7.97 41.25
C ARG A 490 10.51 7.16 41.44
N LEU A 491 11.69 7.80 41.25
CA LEU A 491 12.98 7.17 41.43
C LEU A 491 13.51 7.25 42.87
N ASP A 492 13.05 8.24 43.60
CA ASP A 492 13.50 8.60 44.96
C ASP A 492 12.68 7.94 46.04
N HIS A 493 11.37 7.76 45.83
CA HIS A 493 10.42 7.20 46.78
C HIS A 493 9.39 6.31 46.08
N CYS A 494 8.58 5.60 46.91
CA CYS A 494 7.40 4.93 46.41
C CYS A 494 6.37 5.97 45.94
N GLY A 495 5.79 5.81 44.74
CA GLY A 495 4.77 6.71 44.22
C GLY A 495 4.81 6.87 42.73
N ALA A 496 3.85 7.57 42.18
CA ALA A 496 3.75 7.87 40.75
C ALA A 496 4.07 9.34 40.47
N ARG A 497 4.52 9.59 39.23
CA ARG A 497 4.73 10.92 38.66
C ARG A 497 4.02 11.00 37.32
N PHE A 498 3.14 11.97 37.19
CA PHE A 498 2.49 12.34 35.94
C PHE A 498 3.07 13.67 35.47
N GLU A 499 3.56 13.69 34.22
CA GLU A 499 4.18 14.85 33.60
C GLU A 499 3.40 15.27 32.37
N VAL A 500 2.96 16.53 32.36
CA VAL A 500 2.22 17.14 31.24
C VAL A 500 3.06 18.27 30.68
N SER A 501 3.37 18.22 29.38
CA SER A 501 4.11 19.27 28.68
C SER A 501 3.18 19.94 27.67
N LEU A 502 3.00 21.24 27.77
CA LEU A 502 2.20 22.07 26.87
C LEU A 502 3.08 23.09 26.15
N PRO A 503 2.89 23.32 24.84
CA PRO A 503 3.68 24.32 24.13
C PRO A 503 3.41 25.72 24.66
N LEU A 504 4.45 26.52 24.80
CA LEU A 504 4.33 27.95 25.05
C LEU A 504 3.78 28.64 23.80
N GLU A 505 3.22 29.83 23.97
CA GLU A 505 2.85 30.66 22.84
C GLU A 505 4.15 31.01 22.05
N GLU A 506 4.23 30.63 20.77
CA GLU A 506 5.26 31.19 19.90
C GLU A 506 5.03 32.71 19.86
N SER A 507 5.94 33.46 20.46
CA SER A 507 5.99 34.90 20.28
C SER A 507 6.09 35.14 18.77
N GLN A 508 5.03 35.64 18.15
CA GLN A 508 5.08 36.17 16.78
C GLN A 508 6.01 37.41 16.79
N SER A 509 7.29 37.17 16.94
CA SER A 509 8.32 38.17 16.71
C SER A 509 8.74 38.07 15.25
N GLY A 510 8.15 38.94 14.42
CA GLY A 510 8.76 39.37 13.18
C GLY A 510 8.14 38.87 11.89
N GLU A 511 6.95 39.36 11.54
CA GLU A 511 6.63 39.61 10.14
C GLU A 511 5.42 40.59 10.07
N ASN A 512 5.65 41.85 10.42
CA ASN A 512 4.83 42.97 9.93
C ASN A 512 5.57 44.30 10.15
N GLU A 513 6.72 44.46 9.49
CA GLU A 513 7.30 45.76 9.24
C GLU A 513 7.76 45.83 7.78
N GLN A 514 6.82 45.81 6.87
CA GLN A 514 6.99 46.48 5.59
C GLN A 514 5.90 47.55 5.50
N LEU A 515 6.24 48.67 6.14
CA LEU A 515 5.65 49.96 5.86
C LEU A 515 5.75 50.21 4.35
N ASN A 516 4.60 50.34 3.75
CA ASN A 516 4.44 50.88 2.40
C ASN A 516 4.49 52.40 2.47
N PRO A 517 5.53 53.09 1.98
CA PRO A 517 5.55 54.54 1.86
C PRO A 517 5.17 54.91 0.42
N SER A 518 3.90 55.22 0.18
CA SER A 518 3.52 56.15 -0.88
C SER A 518 2.04 56.47 -0.80
N LEU A 519 1.76 57.42 0.10
CA LEU A 519 0.65 58.34 -0.06
C LEU A 519 1.22 59.54 -0.84
N ASP A 520 1.02 59.59 -2.14
CA ASP A 520 1.05 60.84 -2.90
C ASP A 520 -0.38 61.26 -3.15
N LEU A 521 -0.62 62.43 -2.57
CA LEU A 521 -1.69 63.34 -2.87
C LEU A 521 -1.62 63.73 -4.34
N ASP A 522 -2.71 63.59 -5.06
CA ASP A 522 -3.08 64.64 -6.01
C ASP A 522 -4.61 64.77 -6.12
N GLN A 523 -4.95 66.00 -5.82
CA GLN A 523 -6.25 66.64 -6.04
C GLN A 523 -6.53 66.72 -7.55
N ASP A 524 -7.67 66.62 -7.94
CA ASP A 524 -8.49 67.66 -8.59
C ASP A 524 -9.43 67.15 -9.70
N GLN A 525 -10.62 67.62 -9.54
CA GLN A 525 -11.52 68.17 -10.56
C GLN A 525 -12.34 67.26 -11.50
N SER A 526 -13.59 67.32 -11.18
CA SER A 526 -14.67 67.85 -12.05
C SER A 526 -15.34 66.94 -13.08
N ASN A 527 -16.64 67.01 -12.93
CA ASN A 527 -17.67 67.09 -13.97
C ASN A 527 -18.09 65.86 -14.78
N GLN A 528 -19.18 65.48 -14.54
CA GLN A 528 -20.49 65.32 -15.20
C GLN A 528 -21.18 64.01 -14.86
#